data_96d604d8baa822cc9b5f3e8234639e6f
#
_entry.id   96d604d8baa822cc9b5f3e8234639e6f
#
_cell.length_a   1.000
_cell.length_b   1.000
_cell.length_c   1.000
_cell.angle_alpha   90.00
_cell.angle_beta   90.00
_cell.angle_gamma   90.00
#
_symmetry.space_group_name_H-M   'P 1'
#
loop_
_entity.id
_entity.type
_entity.pdbx_description
1 polymer ?
#
loop_
_entity_poly.entity_id
_entity_poly.type
_entity_poly.pdbx_seq_one_letter_code
_entity_poly.pdbx_strand_id
1 'polypeptide(L)'
;CISNNAGVDDFGLGILLQTKQIKKMISSYVGENKEFERQYLNGELEVELTPQGTLAEKLRAGGAGIPAFYTQTGVGTLIAEGKEERIFNGKNYILEESLTADVALVKAYKADKAGNLVFRKTAQNFNPECAMAGKITIAEVEQVVEIGELDPDEIHLPGIYVNRIVLNASPEKRIEHKTLSTEAV
;
A
#
# COMPACT_ATOMS: atom_id res chain seq x y z
N CYS A 1 7.27 0.75 -8.62
CA CYS A 1 5.95 0.53 -8.03
C CYS A 1 6.11 0.00 -6.60
N ILE A 2 5.34 0.55 -5.66
CA ILE A 2 5.36 0.15 -4.24
C ILE A 2 4.00 -0.49 -3.94
N SER A 3 3.98 -1.77 -3.60
CA SER A 3 2.75 -2.50 -3.24
C SER A 3 3.11 -3.74 -2.43
N ASN A 4 2.24 -4.15 -1.52
CA ASN A 4 2.45 -5.37 -0.73
C ASN A 4 2.70 -6.61 -1.60
N ASN A 5 1.95 -6.74 -2.69
CA ASN A 5 2.13 -7.74 -3.76
C ASN A 5 1.55 -7.20 -5.07
N ALA A 6 1.49 -8.03 -6.12
CA ALA A 6 0.92 -7.65 -7.41
C ALA A 6 -0.41 -8.37 -7.74
N GLY A 7 -1.06 -8.97 -6.75
CA GLY A 7 -2.33 -9.69 -6.92
C GLY A 7 -2.22 -10.89 -7.86
N VAL A 8 -3.03 -10.91 -8.91
CA VAL A 8 -3.10 -11.97 -9.92
C VAL A 8 -2.60 -11.49 -11.28
N ASP A 9 -2.33 -12.43 -12.21
CA ASP A 9 -1.70 -12.13 -13.50
C ASP A 9 -2.51 -11.19 -14.40
N ASP A 10 -3.83 -11.34 -14.43
CA ASP A 10 -4.72 -10.72 -15.42
C ASP A 10 -5.56 -9.57 -14.86
N PHE A 11 -5.20 -9.02 -13.68
CA PHE A 11 -5.93 -7.95 -13.05
C PHE A 11 -5.03 -6.99 -12.25
N GLY A 12 -5.37 -5.71 -12.21
CA GLY A 12 -4.63 -4.69 -11.45
C GLY A 12 -3.17 -4.58 -11.89
N LEU A 13 -2.24 -4.66 -10.95
CA LEU A 13 -0.80 -4.57 -11.23
C LEU A 13 -0.27 -5.70 -12.12
N GLY A 14 -0.93 -6.87 -12.11
CA GLY A 14 -0.57 -7.98 -12.99
C GLY A 14 -0.58 -7.59 -14.46
N ILE A 15 -1.55 -6.80 -14.91
CA ILE A 15 -1.63 -6.30 -16.29
C ILE A 15 -0.40 -5.44 -16.63
N LEU A 16 0.06 -4.60 -15.70
CA LEU A 16 1.23 -3.75 -15.89
C LEU A 16 2.55 -4.56 -15.92
N LEU A 17 2.60 -5.67 -15.20
CA LEU A 17 3.71 -6.62 -15.27
C LEU A 17 3.74 -7.33 -16.62
N GLN A 18 2.62 -7.85 -17.11
CA GLN A 18 2.52 -8.50 -18.41
C GLN A 18 2.98 -7.58 -19.56
N THR A 19 2.63 -6.31 -19.49
CA THR A 19 3.01 -5.30 -20.48
C THR A 19 4.38 -4.67 -20.25
N LYS A 20 5.13 -5.17 -19.24
CA LYS A 20 6.48 -4.68 -18.86
C LYS A 20 6.56 -3.17 -18.58
N GLN A 21 5.49 -2.60 -18.04
CA GLN A 21 5.44 -1.19 -17.68
C GLN A 21 6.08 -0.91 -16.31
N ILE A 22 6.30 -1.96 -15.50
CA ILE A 22 6.95 -1.85 -14.19
C ILE A 22 8.41 -2.23 -14.32
N LYS A 23 9.31 -1.30 -13.97
CA LYS A 23 10.75 -1.51 -13.96
C LYS A 23 11.24 -2.08 -12.62
N LYS A 24 10.65 -1.61 -11.52
CA LYS A 24 11.00 -2.02 -10.15
C LYS A 24 9.76 -2.22 -9.31
N MET A 25 9.72 -3.30 -8.54
CA MET A 25 8.75 -3.54 -7.49
C MET A 25 9.42 -3.46 -6.12
N ILE A 26 8.80 -2.70 -5.19
CA ILE A 26 9.11 -2.76 -3.76
C ILE A 26 7.91 -3.44 -3.10
N SER A 27 8.10 -4.67 -2.65
CA SER A 27 7.03 -5.55 -2.19
C SER A 27 7.45 -6.37 -0.98
N SER A 28 6.48 -6.82 -0.20
CA SER A 28 6.75 -7.77 0.88
C SER A 28 6.59 -9.23 0.46
N TYR A 29 5.93 -9.46 -0.67
CA TYR A 29 5.53 -10.80 -1.11
C TYR A 29 5.33 -10.82 -2.63
N VAL A 30 5.88 -11.83 -3.29
CA VAL A 30 5.68 -12.04 -4.74
C VAL A 30 4.26 -12.54 -5.02
N GLY A 31 3.74 -13.39 -4.13
CA GLY A 31 2.37 -13.83 -4.14
C GLY A 31 2.06 -14.92 -5.16
N GLU A 32 0.79 -14.92 -5.61
CA GLU A 32 0.24 -15.89 -6.56
C GLU A 32 0.35 -15.39 -8.02
N ASN A 33 1.01 -14.24 -8.25
CA ASN A 33 1.21 -13.69 -9.58
C ASN A 33 2.40 -14.40 -10.26
N LYS A 34 2.10 -15.27 -11.22
CA LYS A 34 3.10 -16.09 -11.92
C LYS A 34 4.01 -15.27 -12.80
N GLU A 35 3.50 -14.20 -13.40
CA GLU A 35 4.31 -13.31 -14.23
C GLU A 35 5.28 -12.49 -13.38
N PHE A 36 4.88 -12.06 -12.19
CA PHE A 36 5.79 -11.43 -11.23
C PHE A 36 6.93 -12.38 -10.84
N GLU A 37 6.59 -13.62 -10.44
CA GLU A 37 7.57 -14.65 -10.11
C GLU A 37 8.52 -14.91 -11.27
N ARG A 38 7.98 -15.10 -12.48
CA ARG A 38 8.78 -15.37 -13.68
C ARG A 38 9.78 -14.24 -13.98
N GLN A 39 9.30 -12.99 -13.99
CA GLN A 39 10.16 -11.84 -14.27
C GLN A 39 11.25 -11.65 -13.22
N TYR A 40 10.91 -11.89 -11.94
CA TYR A 40 11.87 -11.81 -10.83
C TYR A 40 12.96 -12.87 -10.97
N LEU A 41 12.59 -14.15 -11.16
CA LEU A 41 13.54 -15.26 -11.27
C LEU A 41 14.44 -15.16 -12.52
N ASN A 42 13.96 -14.55 -13.60
CA ASN A 42 14.74 -14.34 -14.82
C ASN A 42 15.56 -13.03 -14.80
N GLY A 43 15.49 -12.24 -13.75
CA GLY A 43 16.18 -10.94 -13.66
C GLY A 43 15.64 -9.88 -14.62
N GLU A 44 14.41 -10.04 -15.11
CA GLU A 44 13.74 -9.09 -16.01
C GLU A 44 13.10 -7.92 -15.25
N LEU A 45 12.84 -8.10 -13.95
CA LEU A 45 12.23 -7.12 -13.06
C LEU A 45 13.12 -6.93 -11.84
N GLU A 46 13.46 -5.68 -11.54
CA GLU A 46 14.11 -5.34 -10.27
C GLU A 46 13.09 -5.49 -9.12
N VAL A 47 13.44 -6.28 -8.10
CA VAL A 47 12.56 -6.50 -6.95
C VAL A 47 13.31 -6.23 -5.66
N GLU A 48 12.77 -5.34 -4.84
CA GLU A 48 13.20 -5.07 -3.48
C GLU A 48 12.20 -5.72 -2.53
N LEU A 49 12.58 -6.86 -1.93
CA LEU A 49 11.77 -7.51 -0.93
C LEU A 49 11.94 -6.83 0.43
N THR A 50 10.88 -6.27 0.94
CA THR A 50 10.83 -5.54 2.21
C THR A 50 9.85 -6.25 3.14
N PRO A 51 10.22 -6.59 4.39
CA PRO A 51 9.28 -7.17 5.34
C PRO A 51 8.01 -6.32 5.46
N GLN A 52 6.84 -6.95 5.52
CA GLN A 52 5.55 -6.25 5.40
C GLN A 52 5.38 -5.10 6.39
N GLY A 53 5.68 -5.34 7.68
CA GLY A 53 5.60 -4.29 8.69
C GLY A 53 6.59 -3.14 8.46
N THR A 54 7.79 -3.46 7.93
CA THR A 54 8.78 -2.46 7.55
C THR A 54 8.27 -1.65 6.34
N LEU A 55 7.65 -2.29 5.35
CA LEU A 55 7.07 -1.60 4.19
C LEU A 55 5.98 -0.61 4.63
N ALA A 56 5.08 -1.03 5.52
CA ALA A 56 4.05 -0.17 6.09
C ALA A 56 4.66 1.04 6.82
N GLU A 57 5.67 0.80 7.66
CA GLU A 57 6.33 1.87 8.42
C GLU A 57 7.15 2.81 7.51
N LYS A 58 7.79 2.30 6.45
CA LYS A 58 8.48 3.13 5.45
C LYS A 58 7.52 4.12 4.79
N LEU A 59 6.31 3.68 4.42
CA LEU A 59 5.26 4.53 3.86
C LEU A 59 4.73 5.53 4.90
N ARG A 60 4.42 5.05 6.11
CA ARG A 60 3.95 5.92 7.20
C ARG A 60 4.97 7.01 7.52
N ALA A 61 6.25 6.63 7.67
CA ALA A 61 7.33 7.57 7.94
C ALA A 61 7.48 8.59 6.81
N GLY A 62 7.46 8.15 5.55
CA GLY A 62 7.53 9.02 4.38
C GLY A 62 6.39 10.04 4.35
N GLY A 63 5.15 9.58 4.59
CA GLY A 63 3.98 10.45 4.67
C GLY A 63 4.01 11.45 5.84
N ALA A 64 4.72 11.11 6.93
CA ALA A 64 4.91 11.97 8.10
C ALA A 64 6.15 12.87 8.00
N GLY A 65 6.92 12.82 6.90
CA GLY A 65 8.15 13.59 6.74
C GLY A 65 9.32 13.08 7.60
N ILE A 66 9.26 11.83 8.07
CA ILE A 66 10.34 11.17 8.82
C ILE A 66 11.26 10.47 7.82
N PRO A 67 12.54 10.86 7.69
CA PRO A 67 13.40 10.36 6.61
C PRO A 67 13.82 8.91 6.79
N ALA A 68 13.95 8.45 8.04
CA ALA A 68 14.42 7.10 8.38
C ALA A 68 14.01 6.72 9.80
N PHE A 69 14.05 5.43 10.09
CA PHE A 69 13.77 4.88 11.42
C PHE A 69 14.57 3.61 11.68
N TYR A 70 14.72 3.23 12.94
CA TYR A 70 15.37 1.98 13.33
C TYR A 70 14.34 0.90 13.63
N THR A 71 14.58 -0.32 13.13
CA THR A 71 13.74 -1.49 13.39
C THR A 71 14.56 -2.72 13.74
N GLN A 72 14.00 -3.64 14.52
CA GLN A 72 14.60 -4.96 14.77
C GLN A 72 14.32 -5.96 13.65
N THR A 73 13.30 -5.69 12.84
CA THR A 73 12.90 -6.59 11.75
C THR A 73 14.01 -6.67 10.71
N GLY A 74 14.47 -7.89 10.43
CA GLY A 74 15.52 -8.13 9.45
C GLY A 74 16.94 -8.17 10.01
N VAL A 75 17.16 -7.81 11.29
CA VAL A 75 18.49 -7.93 11.94
C VAL A 75 19.01 -9.38 11.81
N GLY A 76 20.27 -9.54 11.38
CA GLY A 76 20.90 -10.84 11.20
C GLY A 76 20.44 -11.63 9.96
N THR A 77 19.74 -10.99 9.05
CA THR A 77 19.32 -11.58 7.76
C THR A 77 19.90 -10.79 6.58
N LEU A 78 19.70 -11.27 5.35
CA LEU A 78 20.08 -10.55 4.13
C LEU A 78 19.48 -9.14 4.05
N ILE A 79 18.38 -8.89 4.73
CA ILE A 79 17.72 -7.56 4.80
C ILE A 79 18.62 -6.52 5.48
N ALA A 80 19.50 -6.94 6.40
CA ALA A 80 20.41 -6.05 7.11
C ALA A 80 21.68 -5.69 6.31
N GLU A 81 21.97 -6.41 5.23
CA GLU A 81 23.21 -6.19 4.48
C GLU A 81 23.30 -4.75 3.93
N GLY A 82 24.40 -4.11 4.22
CA GLY A 82 24.69 -2.73 3.79
C GLY A 82 23.93 -1.63 4.53
N LYS A 83 23.12 -1.97 5.55
CA LYS A 83 22.39 -1.02 6.37
C LYS A 83 23.15 -0.67 7.65
N GLU A 84 22.99 0.56 8.13
CA GLU A 84 23.52 0.98 9.43
C GLU A 84 22.86 0.17 10.55
N GLU A 85 23.69 -0.38 11.43
CA GLU A 85 23.23 -1.06 12.64
C GLU A 85 23.46 -0.19 13.87
N ARG A 86 22.52 -0.22 14.81
CA ARG A 86 22.63 0.48 16.10
C ARG A 86 22.03 -0.33 17.24
N ILE A 87 22.66 -0.21 18.42
CA ILE A 87 22.17 -0.86 19.63
C ILE A 87 21.34 0.14 20.45
N PHE A 88 20.11 -0.23 20.76
CA PHE A 88 19.24 0.46 21.70
C PHE A 88 18.82 -0.52 22.80
N ASN A 89 19.05 -0.16 24.06
CA ASN A 89 18.68 -0.99 25.21
C ASN A 89 19.16 -2.47 25.09
N GLY A 90 20.39 -2.66 24.60
CA GLY A 90 21.00 -3.99 24.46
C GLY A 90 20.46 -4.85 23.30
N LYS A 91 19.67 -4.28 22.40
CA LYS A 91 19.14 -4.96 21.21
C LYS A 91 19.62 -4.29 19.94
N ASN A 92 19.92 -5.10 18.93
CA ASN A 92 20.34 -4.60 17.62
C ASN A 92 19.13 -4.13 16.80
N TYR A 93 19.34 -3.05 16.07
CA TYR A 93 18.40 -2.45 15.11
C TYR A 93 19.13 -2.13 13.82
N ILE A 94 18.41 -2.12 12.71
CA ILE A 94 18.88 -1.64 11.41
C ILE A 94 18.15 -0.36 11.05
N LEU A 95 18.84 0.54 10.34
CA LEU A 95 18.25 1.75 9.79
C LEU A 95 17.48 1.41 8.51
N GLU A 96 16.24 1.87 8.42
CA GLU A 96 15.40 1.82 7.23
C GLU A 96 15.04 3.23 6.78
N GLU A 97 15.29 3.53 5.51
CA GLU A 97 14.86 4.80 4.92
C GLU A 97 13.37 4.76 4.58
N SER A 98 12.69 5.89 4.74
CA SER A 98 11.28 6.03 4.41
C SER A 98 11.03 5.95 2.91
N LEU A 99 9.77 5.72 2.52
CA LEU A 99 9.32 5.69 1.14
C LEU A 99 8.26 6.76 0.89
N THR A 100 8.40 7.48 -0.22
CA THR A 100 7.39 8.36 -0.80
C THR A 100 7.21 8.02 -2.27
N ALA A 101 6.09 8.44 -2.85
CA ALA A 101 5.80 8.22 -4.26
C ALA A 101 5.26 9.50 -4.93
N ASP A 102 5.39 9.62 -6.24
CA ASP A 102 4.80 10.73 -6.97
C ASP A 102 3.27 10.59 -7.06
N VAL A 103 2.77 9.37 -7.15
CA VAL A 103 1.34 9.08 -7.21
C VAL A 103 1.00 7.92 -6.28
N ALA A 104 -0.05 8.09 -5.48
CA ALA A 104 -0.70 7.02 -4.72
C ALA A 104 -2.08 6.72 -5.31
N LEU A 105 -2.35 5.44 -5.52
CA LEU A 105 -3.67 4.93 -5.90
C LEU A 105 -4.23 4.17 -4.71
N VAL A 106 -5.34 4.65 -4.16
CA VAL A 106 -5.95 4.06 -2.97
C VAL A 106 -7.42 3.76 -3.22
N LYS A 107 -7.97 2.82 -2.46
CA LYS A 107 -9.37 2.45 -2.53
C LYS A 107 -10.05 2.64 -1.20
N ALA A 108 -11.16 3.38 -1.19
CA ALA A 108 -12.00 3.56 -0.02
C ALA A 108 -13.44 3.14 -0.29
N TYR A 109 -14.25 3.07 0.76
CA TYR A 109 -15.68 2.80 0.66
C TYR A 109 -16.45 4.06 0.30
N LYS A 110 -16.25 5.14 1.06
CA LYS A 110 -16.91 6.42 0.85
C LYS A 110 -15.90 7.56 0.84
N ALA A 111 -16.22 8.61 0.10
CA ALA A 111 -15.58 9.92 0.23
C ALA A 111 -16.65 11.00 0.31
N ASP A 112 -16.38 12.07 1.04
CA ASP A 112 -17.09 13.32 0.82
C ASP A 112 -16.40 14.16 -0.28
N LYS A 113 -17.03 15.23 -0.73
CA LYS A 113 -16.48 16.12 -1.75
C LYS A 113 -15.23 16.91 -1.31
N ALA A 114 -14.92 16.95 -0.01
CA ALA A 114 -13.67 17.50 0.51
C ALA A 114 -12.51 16.49 0.50
N GLY A 115 -12.77 15.22 0.15
CA GLY A 115 -11.76 14.18 0.08
C GLY A 115 -11.58 13.37 1.35
N ASN A 116 -12.39 13.58 2.39
CA ASN A 116 -12.35 12.74 3.58
C ASN A 116 -12.78 11.31 3.23
N LEU A 117 -12.03 10.31 3.69
CA LEU A 117 -12.26 8.91 3.33
C LEU A 117 -12.71 8.07 4.52
N VAL A 118 -13.68 7.19 4.23
CA VAL A 118 -14.10 6.11 5.13
C VAL A 118 -13.77 4.77 4.45
N PHE A 119 -13.00 3.95 5.13
CA PHE A 119 -12.71 2.58 4.72
C PHE A 119 -13.68 1.61 5.39
N ARG A 120 -13.89 0.44 4.79
CA ARG A 120 -14.79 -0.59 5.32
C ARG A 120 -14.01 -1.81 5.76
N LYS A 121 -14.07 -2.12 7.08
CA LYS A 121 -13.44 -3.30 7.67
C LYS A 121 -11.93 -3.35 7.35
N THR A 122 -11.42 -4.54 7.02
CA THR A 122 -9.99 -4.77 6.71
C THR A 122 -9.52 -4.13 5.39
N ALA A 123 -10.43 -3.62 4.57
CA ALA A 123 -10.08 -2.88 3.35
C ALA A 123 -9.32 -1.57 3.62
N GLN A 124 -9.29 -1.07 4.86
CA GLN A 124 -8.41 0.02 5.26
C GLN A 124 -6.95 -0.30 4.93
N ASN A 125 -6.45 -1.44 5.42
CA ASN A 125 -5.14 -2.00 5.07
C ASN A 125 -4.05 -0.91 4.95
N PHE A 126 -3.25 -0.92 3.88
CA PHE A 126 -2.17 0.06 3.59
C PHE A 126 -2.68 1.38 2.99
N ASN A 127 -3.99 1.52 2.72
CA ASN A 127 -4.50 2.66 1.98
C ASN A 127 -4.20 4.02 2.64
N PRO A 128 -4.34 4.20 3.97
CA PRO A 128 -4.00 5.48 4.62
C PRO A 128 -2.52 5.84 4.44
N GLU A 129 -1.61 4.90 4.70
CA GLU A 129 -0.16 5.11 4.62
C GLU A 129 0.27 5.41 3.17
N CYS A 130 -0.30 4.70 2.19
CA CYS A 130 -0.07 4.97 0.78
C CYS A 130 -0.55 6.37 0.39
N ALA A 131 -1.74 6.77 0.84
CA ALA A 131 -2.29 8.09 0.56
C ALA A 131 -1.42 9.21 1.14
N MET A 132 -0.92 9.03 2.35
CA MET A 132 -0.03 10.00 3.01
C MET A 132 1.36 10.09 2.35
N ALA A 133 1.87 8.97 1.82
CA ALA A 133 3.19 8.90 1.19
C ALA A 133 3.20 9.43 -0.26
N GLY A 134 2.05 9.57 -0.91
CA GLY A 134 1.92 10.07 -2.27
C GLY A 134 1.93 11.59 -2.34
N LYS A 135 2.64 12.17 -3.33
CA LYS A 135 2.52 13.61 -3.64
C LYS A 135 1.16 13.93 -4.26
N ILE A 136 0.64 13.02 -5.07
CA ILE A 136 -0.71 13.10 -5.67
C ILE A 136 -1.43 11.81 -5.32
N THR A 137 -2.51 11.93 -4.56
CA THR A 137 -3.34 10.78 -4.19
C THR A 137 -4.65 10.80 -4.96
N ILE A 138 -4.94 9.67 -5.61
CA ILE A 138 -6.18 9.40 -6.32
C ILE A 138 -6.90 8.29 -5.55
N ALA A 139 -8.10 8.59 -5.05
CA ALA A 139 -8.93 7.67 -4.30
C ALA A 139 -10.08 7.14 -5.17
N GLU A 140 -10.10 5.85 -5.44
CA GLU A 140 -11.26 5.15 -5.96
C GLU A 140 -12.24 4.88 -4.82
N VAL A 141 -13.51 5.24 -4.99
CA VAL A 141 -14.53 5.09 -3.95
C VAL A 141 -15.83 4.49 -4.52
N GLU A 142 -16.55 3.76 -3.68
CA GLU A 142 -17.84 3.17 -4.06
C GLU A 142 -19.00 4.20 -3.95
N GLN A 143 -18.83 5.23 -3.12
CA GLN A 143 -19.82 6.29 -2.89
C GLN A 143 -19.15 7.65 -2.70
N VAL A 144 -19.75 8.69 -3.25
CA VAL A 144 -19.39 10.08 -2.97
C VAL A 144 -20.59 10.75 -2.33
N VAL A 145 -20.37 11.41 -1.20
CA VAL A 145 -21.41 12.12 -0.43
C VAL A 145 -21.09 13.61 -0.32
N GLU A 146 -22.04 14.40 0.14
CA GLU A 146 -21.83 15.83 0.35
C GLU A 146 -20.95 16.09 1.59
N ILE A 147 -20.33 17.27 1.64
CA ILE A 147 -19.56 17.71 2.81
C ILE A 147 -20.50 17.82 4.01
N GLY A 148 -20.11 17.18 5.13
CA GLY A 148 -20.90 17.13 6.35
C GLY A 148 -21.85 15.94 6.46
N GLU A 149 -21.93 15.07 5.45
CA GLU A 149 -22.71 13.82 5.53
C GLU A 149 -21.93 12.65 6.14
N LEU A 150 -20.59 12.74 6.19
CA LEU A 150 -19.78 11.76 6.94
C LEU A 150 -19.76 12.14 8.41
N ASP A 151 -19.92 11.14 9.28
CA ASP A 151 -19.67 11.32 10.71
C ASP A 151 -18.17 11.65 10.91
N PRO A 152 -17.82 12.76 11.55
CA PRO A 152 -16.43 13.12 11.81
C PRO A 152 -15.64 12.04 12.56
N ASP A 153 -16.29 11.28 13.44
CA ASP A 153 -15.66 10.20 14.21
C ASP A 153 -15.41 8.93 13.37
N GLU A 154 -16.04 8.81 12.19
CA GLU A 154 -15.83 7.69 11.26
C GLU A 154 -14.81 8.03 10.15
N ILE A 155 -14.31 9.24 10.06
CA ILE A 155 -13.31 9.60 9.05
C ILE A 155 -11.97 8.94 9.39
N HIS A 156 -11.55 8.00 8.56
CA HIS A 156 -10.29 7.29 8.73
C HIS A 156 -9.09 8.03 8.13
N LEU A 157 -9.31 8.81 7.06
CA LEU A 157 -8.27 9.60 6.41
C LEU A 157 -8.81 11.00 6.07
N PRO A 158 -8.20 12.07 6.59
CA PRO A 158 -8.58 13.45 6.26
C PRO A 158 -8.34 13.79 4.78
N GLY A 159 -9.22 14.57 4.21
CA GLY A 159 -9.19 14.99 2.79
C GLY A 159 -7.95 15.75 2.35
N ILE A 160 -7.17 16.30 3.27
CA ILE A 160 -5.90 16.98 2.94
C ILE A 160 -4.89 16.08 2.21
N TYR A 161 -5.02 14.76 2.35
CA TYR A 161 -4.16 13.78 1.67
C TYR A 161 -4.71 13.33 0.33
N VAL A 162 -5.93 13.76 -0.06
CA VAL A 162 -6.60 13.29 -1.28
C VAL A 162 -6.73 14.41 -2.30
N ASN A 163 -6.14 14.22 -3.47
CA ASN A 163 -6.17 15.21 -4.53
C ASN A 163 -7.29 14.97 -5.55
N ARG A 164 -7.68 13.70 -5.73
CA ARG A 164 -8.70 13.30 -6.72
C ARG A 164 -9.54 12.16 -6.21
N ILE A 165 -10.82 12.17 -6.54
CA ILE A 165 -11.78 11.11 -6.25
C ILE A 165 -12.30 10.56 -7.55
N VAL A 166 -12.33 9.22 -7.66
CA VAL A 166 -12.91 8.47 -8.78
C VAL A 166 -14.05 7.62 -8.24
N LEU A 167 -15.27 7.90 -8.69
CA LEU A 167 -16.43 7.09 -8.33
C LEU A 167 -16.43 5.79 -9.13
N ASN A 168 -16.44 4.66 -8.44
CA ASN A 168 -16.66 3.34 -8.98
C ASN A 168 -17.71 2.61 -8.12
N ALA A 169 -18.97 2.79 -8.43
CA ALA A 169 -20.08 2.27 -7.63
C ALA A 169 -20.18 0.73 -7.62
N SER A 170 -19.56 0.07 -8.58
CA SER A 170 -19.59 -1.39 -8.73
C SER A 170 -18.20 -1.93 -9.05
N PRO A 171 -17.24 -1.87 -8.08
CA PRO A 171 -15.89 -2.32 -8.31
C PRO A 171 -15.83 -3.84 -8.53
N GLU A 172 -15.11 -4.24 -9.55
CA GLU A 172 -14.82 -5.64 -9.80
C GLU A 172 -13.79 -6.16 -8.79
N LYS A 173 -14.02 -7.36 -8.25
CA LYS A 173 -13.20 -7.97 -7.19
C LYS A 173 -12.72 -9.36 -7.60
N ARG A 174 -11.75 -9.43 -8.49
CA ARG A 174 -11.24 -10.70 -9.02
C ARG A 174 -10.22 -11.39 -8.13
N ILE A 175 -9.65 -10.68 -7.15
CA ILE A 175 -8.58 -11.20 -6.28
C ILE A 175 -9.16 -11.92 -5.06
N GLU A 176 -10.39 -11.61 -4.67
CA GLU A 176 -11.05 -12.21 -3.52
C GLU A 176 -11.54 -13.63 -3.84
N HIS A 177 -10.89 -14.65 -3.29
CA HIS A 177 -11.28 -16.06 -3.47
C HIS A 177 -12.50 -16.48 -2.64
N LYS A 178 -12.76 -15.79 -1.53
CA LYS A 178 -13.90 -16.06 -0.64
C LYS A 178 -14.52 -14.76 -0.15
N THR A 179 -15.82 -14.65 -0.28
CA THR A 179 -16.62 -13.61 0.36
C THR A 179 -17.55 -14.27 1.37
N LEU A 180 -17.72 -13.64 2.53
CA LEU A 180 -18.76 -14.07 3.47
C LEU A 180 -20.09 -13.60 2.90
N SER A 181 -21.04 -14.53 2.67
CA SER A 181 -22.40 -14.16 2.34
C SER A 181 -23.04 -13.46 3.56
N THR A 182 -23.74 -12.38 3.30
CA THR A 182 -24.55 -11.69 4.31
C THR A 182 -25.95 -12.30 4.45
N GLU A 183 -26.18 -13.48 3.89
CA GLU A 183 -27.44 -14.19 4.10
C GLU A 183 -27.51 -14.60 5.57
N ALA A 184 -28.50 -14.00 6.20
CA ALA A 184 -28.78 -14.05 7.63
C ALA A 184 -28.91 -15.46 8.17
N VAL A 185 -28.36 -15.64 9.36
CA VAL A 185 -28.88 -16.61 10.34
C VAL A 185 -30.23 -16.11 10.84
#